data_20d48fb57e6929ad2c7d242d5dfafd44
#
_entry.id   20d48fb57e6929ad2c7d242d5dfafd44
#
_cell.length_a   1.000
_cell.length_b   1.000
_cell.length_c   1.000
_cell.angle_alpha   90.00
_cell.angle_beta   90.00
_cell.angle_gamma   90.00
#
_symmetry.space_group_name_H-M   'P 1'
#
loop_
_entity.id
_entity.type
_entity.pdbx_description
1 polymer ?
#
loop_
_entity_poly.entity_id
_entity_poly.type
_entity_poly.pdbx_seq_one_letter_code
_entity_poly.pdbx_strand_id
1 'polypeptide(L)'
;GVRLVGSEMCIRDRKSCKENAKNIVSLGTAGFIMQLTNSLVTICCNNVLGVTGGDVYISVMTIVSSVRQMVETPIYAINEGTSPILSYNYGAKRPKLVRKAMVTLAVMVLVYTAVMWSVIIFVPDYLIAIFSSDKLLIKDAVPALKTYFAAFIFMDLQYICLLYTSDAAD
;
A
#
# COMPACT_ATOMS: atom_id res chain seq x y z
N GLY A 1 27.68 -41.29 -14.44
CA GLY A 1 28.09 -39.90 -14.09
C GLY A 1 26.97 -38.95 -13.78
N VAL A 2 25.70 -39.29 -14.09
CA VAL A 2 24.54 -38.36 -13.95
C VAL A 2 23.92 -38.36 -12.54
N ARG A 3 24.20 -39.36 -11.71
CA ARG A 3 23.62 -39.49 -10.36
C ARG A 3 24.32 -38.65 -9.28
N LEU A 4 25.56 -38.23 -9.46
CA LEU A 4 26.34 -37.45 -8.48
C LEU A 4 26.02 -35.96 -8.53
N VAL A 5 25.62 -35.43 -9.70
CA VAL A 5 25.30 -34.01 -9.88
C VAL A 5 24.04 -33.62 -9.09
N GLY A 6 23.05 -34.51 -8.98
CA GLY A 6 21.79 -34.22 -8.23
C GLY A 6 21.96 -34.17 -6.72
N SER A 7 22.80 -35.00 -6.14
CA SER A 7 23.02 -35.05 -4.68
C SER A 7 23.85 -33.88 -4.16
N GLU A 8 24.89 -33.49 -4.88
CA GLU A 8 25.70 -32.32 -4.52
C GLU A 8 24.97 -30.99 -4.70
N MET A 9 24.10 -30.90 -5.70
CA MET A 9 23.24 -29.75 -5.90
C MET A 9 22.26 -29.57 -4.73
N CYS A 10 21.64 -30.65 -4.24
CA CYS A 10 20.76 -30.61 -3.06
C CYS A 10 21.46 -30.24 -1.76
N ILE A 11 22.72 -30.65 -1.56
CA ILE A 11 23.51 -30.33 -0.35
C ILE A 11 23.97 -28.89 -0.38
N ARG A 12 24.37 -28.38 -1.54
CA ARG A 12 24.78 -27.00 -1.74
C ARG A 12 23.59 -26.04 -1.58
N ASP A 13 22.42 -26.42 -2.08
CA ASP A 13 21.18 -25.67 -1.90
C ASP A 13 20.74 -25.60 -0.42
N ARG A 14 21.02 -26.62 0.38
CA ARG A 14 20.63 -26.66 1.79
C ARG A 14 21.42 -25.67 2.67
N LYS A 15 22.70 -25.41 2.35
CA LYS A 15 23.50 -24.37 3.04
C LYS A 15 23.09 -22.97 2.57
N SER A 16 22.94 -22.79 1.26
CA SER A 16 22.46 -21.54 0.66
C SER A 16 21.02 -21.23 1.09
N CYS A 17 20.17 -22.25 1.26
CA CYS A 17 18.80 -22.08 1.71
C CYS A 17 18.71 -21.52 3.14
N LYS A 18 19.62 -21.89 4.06
CA LYS A 18 19.60 -21.35 5.43
C LYS A 18 20.04 -19.87 5.49
N GLU A 19 21.05 -19.50 4.72
CA GLU A 19 21.47 -18.08 4.63
C GLU A 19 20.43 -17.23 3.92
N ASN A 20 19.88 -17.72 2.83
CA ASN A 20 18.79 -17.05 2.12
C ASN A 20 17.52 -16.95 2.98
N ALA A 21 17.16 -18.00 3.73
CA ALA A 21 16.03 -17.96 4.66
C ALA A 21 16.22 -16.90 5.76
N LYS A 22 17.45 -16.76 6.31
CA LYS A 22 17.73 -15.71 7.28
C LYS A 22 17.57 -14.32 6.70
N ASN A 23 18.02 -14.09 5.48
CA ASN A 23 17.89 -12.81 4.78
C ASN A 23 16.42 -12.52 4.45
N ILE A 24 15.66 -13.53 3.99
CA ILE A 24 14.22 -13.40 3.71
C ILE A 24 13.45 -13.06 4.98
N VAL A 25 13.72 -13.75 6.09
CA VAL A 25 13.09 -13.48 7.39
C VAL A 25 13.44 -12.07 7.87
N SER A 26 14.71 -11.67 7.76
CA SER A 26 15.15 -10.32 8.15
C SER A 26 14.44 -9.23 7.35
N LEU A 27 14.32 -9.39 6.03
CA LEU A 27 13.59 -8.46 5.17
C LEU A 27 12.08 -8.49 5.45
N GLY A 28 11.51 -9.67 5.69
CA GLY A 28 10.09 -9.84 6.01
C GLY A 28 9.69 -9.28 7.38
N THR A 29 10.64 -9.22 8.34
CA THR A 29 10.37 -8.71 9.69
C THR A 29 9.91 -7.26 9.67
N ALA A 30 10.47 -6.41 8.80
CA ALA A 30 10.06 -5.02 8.67
C ALA A 30 8.59 -4.89 8.21
N GLY A 31 8.20 -5.65 7.20
CA GLY A 31 6.80 -5.71 6.73
C GLY A 31 5.86 -6.29 7.78
N PHE A 32 6.29 -7.30 8.52
CA PHE A 32 5.51 -7.89 9.61
C PHE A 32 5.23 -6.88 10.73
N ILE A 33 6.26 -6.16 11.20
CA ILE A 33 6.11 -5.12 12.24
C ILE A 33 5.18 -4.01 11.77
N MET A 34 5.31 -3.56 10.52
CA MET A 34 4.44 -2.56 9.93
C MET A 34 2.98 -3.01 9.93
N GLN A 35 2.70 -4.24 9.51
CA GLN A 35 1.35 -4.79 9.48
C GLN A 35 0.75 -5.00 10.87
N LEU A 36 1.58 -5.44 11.82
CA LEU A 36 1.17 -5.59 13.21
C LEU A 36 0.82 -4.23 13.83
N THR A 37 1.60 -3.19 13.57
CA THR A 37 1.32 -1.82 14.01
C THR A 37 0.01 -1.31 13.42
N ASN A 38 -0.24 -1.51 12.13
CA ASN A 38 -1.49 -1.13 11.47
C ASN A 38 -2.70 -1.83 12.11
N SER A 39 -2.57 -3.11 12.44
CA SER A 39 -3.63 -3.87 13.12
C SER A 39 -3.91 -3.33 14.52
N LEU A 40 -2.87 -3.02 15.28
CA LEU A 40 -3.02 -2.42 16.62
C LEU A 40 -3.70 -1.06 16.55
N VAL A 41 -3.30 -0.20 15.62
CA VAL A 41 -3.93 1.12 15.40
C VAL A 41 -5.41 0.94 15.07
N THR A 42 -5.76 0.01 14.20
CA THR A 42 -7.16 -0.27 13.84
C THR A 42 -7.99 -0.72 15.04
N ILE A 43 -7.44 -1.62 15.87
CA ILE A 43 -8.11 -2.08 17.10
C ILE A 43 -8.32 -0.92 18.08
N CYS A 44 -7.29 -0.10 18.31
CA CYS A 44 -7.39 1.06 19.19
C CYS A 44 -8.42 2.08 18.68
N CYS A 45 -8.40 2.38 17.37
CA CYS A 45 -9.37 3.28 16.76
C CYS A 45 -10.81 2.76 16.92
N ASN A 46 -11.04 1.48 16.63
CA ASN A 46 -12.37 0.89 16.76
C ASN A 46 -12.87 0.90 18.22
N ASN A 47 -11.98 0.64 19.19
CA ASN A 47 -12.34 0.74 20.60
C ASN A 47 -12.73 2.18 21.02
N VAL A 48 -11.93 3.17 20.61
CA VAL A 48 -12.22 4.58 20.93
C VAL A 48 -13.53 5.02 20.27
N LEU A 49 -13.74 4.67 19.01
CA LEU A 49 -14.97 4.99 18.27
C LEU A 49 -16.19 4.32 18.88
N GLY A 50 -16.07 3.06 19.31
CA GLY A 50 -17.16 2.33 19.97
C GLY A 50 -17.59 2.95 21.29
N VAL A 51 -16.63 3.44 22.09
CA VAL A 51 -16.91 4.12 23.37
C VAL A 51 -17.49 5.52 23.17
N THR A 52 -17.04 6.25 22.13
CA THR A 52 -17.40 7.67 21.94
C THR A 52 -18.70 7.87 21.17
N GLY A 53 -18.99 7.00 20.19
CA GLY A 53 -20.12 7.18 19.28
C GLY A 53 -20.90 5.91 18.96
N GLY A 54 -20.55 4.80 19.59
CA GLY A 54 -21.25 3.53 19.39
C GLY A 54 -21.07 2.94 18.00
N ASP A 55 -21.98 2.05 17.64
CA ASP A 55 -21.91 1.27 16.38
C ASP A 55 -22.00 2.13 15.11
N VAL A 56 -22.62 3.32 15.18
CA VAL A 56 -22.74 4.22 14.03
C VAL A 56 -21.37 4.75 13.60
N TYR A 57 -20.53 5.17 14.55
CA TYR A 57 -19.19 5.69 14.24
C TYR A 57 -18.26 4.59 13.74
N ILE A 58 -18.37 3.37 14.26
CA ILE A 58 -17.62 2.20 13.74
C ILE A 58 -18.06 1.92 12.30
N SER A 59 -19.35 1.97 12.01
CA SER A 59 -19.88 1.75 10.67
C SER A 59 -19.41 2.82 9.69
N VAL A 60 -19.42 4.09 10.08
CA VAL A 60 -18.88 5.20 9.27
C VAL A 60 -17.39 4.98 8.98
N MET A 61 -16.59 4.64 10.00
CA MET A 61 -15.15 4.41 9.82
C MET A 61 -14.86 3.19 8.93
N THR A 62 -15.70 2.17 9.00
CA THR A 62 -15.62 0.99 8.13
C THR A 62 -15.85 1.37 6.67
N ILE A 63 -16.84 2.22 6.37
CA ILE A 63 -17.11 2.74 5.03
C ILE A 63 -15.91 3.56 4.54
N VAL A 64 -15.41 4.51 5.34
CA VAL A 64 -14.24 5.33 5.00
C VAL A 64 -13.02 4.45 4.71
N SER A 65 -12.79 3.43 5.53
CA SER A 65 -11.69 2.47 5.32
C SER A 65 -11.84 1.63 4.06
N SER A 66 -13.08 1.26 3.70
CA SER A 66 -13.38 0.51 2.47
C SER A 66 -13.13 1.37 1.23
N VAL A 67 -13.56 2.63 1.25
CA VAL A 67 -13.26 3.60 0.18
C VAL A 67 -11.75 3.83 0.06
N ARG A 68 -11.05 3.99 1.19
CA ARG A 68 -9.59 4.10 1.21
C ARG A 68 -8.92 2.91 0.55
N GLN A 69 -9.31 1.69 0.91
CA GLN A 69 -8.74 0.47 0.35
C GLN A 69 -9.01 0.36 -1.16
N MET A 70 -10.20 0.76 -1.61
CA MET A 70 -10.53 0.80 -3.04
C MET A 70 -9.63 1.76 -3.81
N VAL A 71 -9.29 2.91 -3.22
CA VAL A 71 -8.39 3.91 -3.83
C VAL A 71 -6.93 3.46 -3.80
N GLU A 72 -6.47 2.86 -2.71
CA GLU A 72 -5.08 2.44 -2.53
C GLU A 72 -4.72 1.18 -3.33
N THR A 73 -5.66 0.25 -3.52
CA THR A 73 -5.38 -1.02 -4.20
C THR A 73 -4.77 -0.87 -5.60
N PRO A 74 -5.24 0.01 -6.51
CA PRO A 74 -4.60 0.23 -7.79
C PRO A 74 -3.20 0.84 -7.67
N ILE A 75 -2.95 1.69 -6.66
CA ILE A 75 -1.62 2.27 -6.41
C ILE A 75 -0.63 1.16 -6.05
N TYR A 76 -1.03 0.24 -5.15
CA TYR A 76 -0.21 -0.93 -4.82
C TYR A 76 0.03 -1.82 -6.05
N ALA A 77 -0.99 -2.06 -6.87
CA ALA A 77 -0.86 -2.87 -8.08
C ALA A 77 0.13 -2.25 -9.09
N ILE A 78 0.12 -0.93 -9.27
CA ILE A 78 1.06 -0.22 -10.12
C ILE A 78 2.49 -0.33 -9.56
N ASN A 79 2.67 -0.18 -8.26
CA ASN A 79 3.96 -0.32 -7.58
C ASN A 79 4.53 -1.73 -7.74
N GLU A 80 3.74 -2.75 -7.41
CA GLU A 80 4.13 -4.16 -7.54
C GLU A 80 4.45 -4.54 -8.99
N GLY A 81 3.67 -4.05 -9.94
CA GLY A 81 3.91 -4.27 -11.37
C GLY A 81 5.19 -3.58 -11.88
N THR A 82 5.62 -2.49 -11.26
CA THR A 82 6.82 -1.76 -11.66
C THR A 82 8.09 -2.31 -10.99
N SER A 83 7.97 -2.94 -9.83
CA SER A 83 9.08 -3.50 -9.05
C SER A 83 10.01 -4.44 -9.86
N PRO A 84 9.52 -5.41 -10.67
CA PRO A 84 10.38 -6.26 -11.49
C PRO A 84 11.17 -5.46 -12.54
N ILE A 85 10.55 -4.41 -13.12
CA ILE A 85 11.19 -3.55 -14.12
C ILE A 85 12.34 -2.77 -13.51
N LEU A 86 12.13 -2.23 -12.30
CA LEU A 86 13.16 -1.51 -11.54
C LEU A 86 14.31 -2.45 -11.18
N SER A 87 14.02 -3.60 -10.60
CA SER A 87 15.01 -4.59 -10.17
C SER A 87 15.86 -5.10 -11.35
N TYR A 88 15.25 -5.36 -12.50
CA TYR A 88 15.96 -5.78 -13.70
C TYR A 88 16.91 -4.70 -14.23
N ASN A 89 16.44 -3.45 -14.34
CA ASN A 89 17.26 -2.36 -14.87
C ASN A 89 18.35 -1.93 -13.88
N TYR A 90 18.09 -2.05 -12.58
CA TYR A 90 19.08 -1.83 -11.53
C TYR A 90 20.21 -2.88 -11.62
N GLY A 91 19.87 -4.16 -11.68
CA GLY A 91 20.84 -5.24 -11.87
C GLY A 91 21.64 -5.14 -13.19
N ALA A 92 21.02 -4.60 -14.24
CA ALA A 92 21.67 -4.33 -15.53
C ALA A 92 22.54 -3.06 -15.53
N LYS A 93 22.68 -2.36 -14.40
CA LYS A 93 23.45 -1.10 -14.22
C LYS A 93 23.03 0.00 -15.23
N ARG A 94 21.71 0.16 -15.42
CA ARG A 94 21.11 1.16 -16.33
C ARG A 94 20.35 2.26 -15.57
N PRO A 95 21.06 3.17 -14.85
CA PRO A 95 20.41 4.15 -13.96
C PRO A 95 19.45 5.09 -14.69
N LYS A 96 19.71 5.42 -15.95
CA LYS A 96 18.81 6.26 -16.74
C LYS A 96 17.43 5.63 -16.97
N LEU A 97 17.38 4.29 -17.14
CA LEU A 97 16.10 3.57 -17.33
C LEU A 97 15.38 3.41 -15.97
N VAL A 98 16.10 3.16 -14.91
CA VAL A 98 15.54 3.14 -13.55
C VAL A 98 14.87 4.48 -13.24
N ARG A 99 15.59 5.59 -13.38
CA ARG A 99 15.04 6.93 -13.15
C ARG A 99 13.82 7.22 -14.05
N LYS A 100 13.86 6.84 -15.32
CA LYS A 100 12.71 7.01 -16.21
C LYS A 100 11.50 6.20 -15.75
N ALA A 101 11.70 4.95 -15.35
CA ALA A 101 10.63 4.11 -14.83
C ALA A 101 10.02 4.69 -13.55
N MET A 102 10.85 5.18 -12.61
CA MET A 102 10.39 5.81 -11.39
C MET A 102 9.60 7.09 -11.63
N VAL A 103 10.08 7.96 -12.52
CA VAL A 103 9.33 9.18 -12.88
C VAL A 103 7.99 8.83 -13.54
N THR A 104 7.98 7.84 -14.41
CA THR A 104 6.73 7.38 -15.05
C THR A 104 5.75 6.83 -14.01
N LEU A 105 6.23 6.00 -13.08
CA LEU A 105 5.44 5.49 -11.96
C LEU A 105 4.86 6.65 -11.13
N ALA A 106 5.70 7.59 -10.71
CA ALA A 106 5.27 8.74 -9.91
C ALA A 106 4.19 9.58 -10.62
N VAL A 107 4.35 9.83 -11.91
CA VAL A 107 3.35 10.55 -12.71
C VAL A 107 2.05 9.76 -12.80
N MET A 108 2.09 8.46 -13.05
CA MET A 108 0.89 7.61 -13.13
C MET A 108 0.13 7.61 -11.80
N VAL A 109 0.82 7.43 -10.68
CA VAL A 109 0.23 7.44 -9.34
C VAL A 109 -0.37 8.82 -9.04
N LEU A 110 0.35 9.90 -9.30
CA LEU A 110 -0.14 11.28 -9.07
C LEU A 110 -1.41 11.58 -9.89
N VAL A 111 -1.42 11.23 -11.17
CA VAL A 111 -2.60 11.45 -12.02
C VAL A 111 -3.78 10.64 -11.51
N TYR A 112 -3.58 9.37 -11.18
CA TYR A 112 -4.62 8.51 -10.63
C TYR A 112 -5.17 9.08 -9.31
N THR A 113 -4.30 9.46 -8.38
CA THR A 113 -4.69 10.02 -7.08
C THR A 113 -5.43 11.33 -7.22
N ALA A 114 -4.98 12.23 -8.11
CA ALA A 114 -5.66 13.49 -8.36
C ALA A 114 -7.08 13.28 -8.91
N VAL A 115 -7.26 12.32 -9.81
CA VAL A 115 -8.58 11.94 -10.34
C VAL A 115 -9.46 11.38 -9.22
N MET A 116 -8.97 10.41 -8.45
CA MET A 116 -9.75 9.79 -7.37
C MET A 116 -10.08 10.80 -6.27
N TRP A 117 -9.14 11.65 -5.90
CA TRP A 117 -9.36 12.73 -4.95
C TRP A 117 -10.47 13.68 -5.42
N SER A 118 -10.45 14.06 -6.70
CA SER A 118 -11.49 14.90 -7.28
C SER A 118 -12.86 14.21 -7.21
N VAL A 119 -12.94 12.93 -7.54
CA VAL A 119 -14.17 12.16 -7.45
C VAL A 119 -14.71 12.13 -6.00
N ILE A 120 -13.83 11.89 -5.01
CA ILE A 120 -14.21 11.83 -3.60
C ILE A 120 -14.72 13.18 -3.08
N ILE A 121 -14.13 14.28 -3.50
CA ILE A 121 -14.53 15.62 -3.03
C ILE A 121 -15.82 16.08 -3.70
N PHE A 122 -15.98 15.85 -5.01
CA PHE A 122 -17.12 16.35 -5.77
C PHE A 122 -18.34 15.43 -5.74
N VAL A 123 -18.14 14.12 -5.61
CA VAL A 123 -19.21 13.13 -5.73
C VAL A 123 -19.16 12.07 -4.60
N PRO A 124 -19.04 12.46 -3.32
CA PRO A 124 -18.88 11.52 -2.21
C PRO A 124 -20.12 10.64 -2.00
N ASP A 125 -21.32 11.18 -2.26
CA ASP A 125 -22.57 10.48 -2.02
C ASP A 125 -22.68 9.18 -2.84
N TYR A 126 -22.24 9.20 -4.11
CA TYR A 126 -22.24 8.02 -4.97
C TYR A 126 -21.26 6.96 -4.51
N LEU A 127 -20.08 7.38 -4.04
CA LEU A 127 -19.08 6.44 -3.51
C LEU A 127 -19.59 5.73 -2.26
N ILE A 128 -20.22 6.46 -1.34
CA ILE A 128 -20.74 5.89 -0.12
C ILE A 128 -21.96 5.01 -0.41
N ALA A 129 -22.79 5.39 -1.37
CA ALA A 129 -23.97 4.62 -1.77
C ALA A 129 -23.62 3.21 -2.33
N ILE A 130 -22.40 3.00 -2.81
CA ILE A 130 -21.93 1.66 -3.22
C ILE A 130 -21.78 0.75 -1.99
N PHE A 131 -21.42 1.30 -0.82
CA PHE A 131 -21.15 0.54 0.39
C PHE A 131 -22.32 0.47 1.36
N SER A 132 -23.23 1.44 1.32
CA SER A 132 -24.40 1.48 2.20
C SER A 132 -25.60 2.11 1.54
N SER A 133 -26.77 1.51 1.76
CA SER A 133 -28.07 2.03 1.33
C SER A 133 -28.76 2.88 2.40
N ASP A 134 -28.20 2.97 3.60
CA ASP A 134 -28.79 3.70 4.72
C ASP A 134 -28.48 5.21 4.59
N LYS A 135 -29.54 5.99 4.36
CA LYS A 135 -29.45 7.45 4.18
C LYS A 135 -28.91 8.20 5.41
N LEU A 136 -29.16 7.69 6.61
CA LEU A 136 -28.64 8.27 7.84
C LEU A 136 -27.11 8.09 7.92
N LEU A 137 -26.66 6.89 7.61
CA LEU A 137 -25.24 6.56 7.61
C LEU A 137 -24.47 7.34 6.53
N ILE A 138 -25.08 7.53 5.35
CA ILE A 138 -24.50 8.32 4.26
C ILE A 138 -24.27 9.77 4.70
N LYS A 139 -25.26 10.37 5.39
CA LYS A 139 -25.17 11.76 5.85
C LYS A 139 -24.01 11.99 6.81
N ASP A 140 -23.75 11.05 7.71
CA ASP A 140 -22.66 11.14 8.68
C ASP A 140 -21.30 10.73 8.09
N ALA A 141 -21.30 9.82 7.11
CA ALA A 141 -20.10 9.36 6.42
C ALA A 141 -19.50 10.41 5.47
N VAL A 142 -20.32 11.26 4.82
CA VAL A 142 -19.84 12.29 3.87
C VAL A 142 -18.84 13.27 4.50
N PRO A 143 -19.15 13.93 5.64
CA PRO A 143 -18.19 14.83 6.26
C PRO A 143 -16.94 14.10 6.78
N ALA A 144 -17.08 12.88 7.31
CA ALA A 144 -15.97 12.06 7.73
C ALA A 144 -15.04 11.71 6.56
N LEU A 145 -15.61 11.30 5.43
CA LEU A 145 -14.87 10.99 4.20
C LEU A 145 -14.11 12.23 3.69
N LYS A 146 -14.77 13.37 3.59
CA LYS A 146 -14.12 14.62 3.14
C LYS A 146 -12.97 15.03 4.05
N THR A 147 -13.15 14.95 5.36
CA THR A 147 -12.12 15.29 6.34
C THR A 147 -10.94 14.32 6.24
N TYR A 148 -11.20 13.03 6.12
CA TYR A 148 -10.18 12.00 5.98
C TYR A 148 -9.35 12.17 4.70
N PHE A 149 -10.02 12.37 3.56
CA PHE A 149 -9.37 12.51 2.27
C PHE A 149 -8.79 13.92 2.00
N ALA A 150 -9.14 14.93 2.78
CA ALA A 150 -8.49 16.24 2.69
C ALA A 150 -6.97 16.15 2.90
N ALA A 151 -6.51 15.28 3.80
CA ALA A 151 -5.10 15.04 4.07
C ALA A 151 -4.46 13.98 3.15
N PHE A 152 -5.23 13.30 2.31
CA PHE A 152 -4.77 12.16 1.51
C PHE A 152 -3.69 12.54 0.49
N ILE A 153 -3.76 13.74 -0.09
CA ILE A 153 -2.73 14.27 -1.00
C ILE A 153 -1.35 14.33 -0.33
N PHE A 154 -1.29 14.67 0.95
CA PHE A 154 -0.03 14.69 1.69
C PHE A 154 0.55 13.30 1.91
N MET A 155 -0.31 12.30 2.07
CA MET A 155 0.08 10.90 2.19
C MET A 155 0.71 10.36 0.90
N ASP A 156 0.14 10.70 -0.25
CA ASP A 156 0.69 10.31 -1.55
C ASP A 156 2.01 11.01 -1.86
N LEU A 157 2.15 12.28 -1.46
CA LEU A 157 3.42 13.00 -1.56
C LEU A 157 4.51 12.30 -0.74
N GLN A 158 4.17 11.75 0.42
CA GLN A 158 5.08 10.95 1.24
C GLN A 158 5.54 9.68 0.50
N TYR A 159 4.64 8.96 -0.19
CA TYR A 159 5.00 7.78 -0.99
C TYR A 159 5.99 8.12 -2.09
N ILE A 160 5.79 9.24 -2.78
CA ILE A 160 6.70 9.71 -3.83
C ILE A 160 8.06 10.12 -3.26
N CYS A 161 8.07 10.84 -2.11
CA CYS A 161 9.31 11.19 -1.41
C CYS A 161 10.07 9.95 -0.93
N LEU A 162 9.41 8.94 -0.39
CA LEU A 162 10.03 7.69 0.04
C LEU A 162 10.65 6.95 -1.14
N LEU A 163 9.96 6.90 -2.27
CA LEU A 163 10.48 6.27 -3.48
C LEU A 163 11.74 7.01 -3.98
N TYR A 164 11.73 8.35 -3.97
CA TYR A 164 12.85 9.17 -4.40
C TYR A 164 14.05 9.10 -3.46
N THR A 165 13.82 9.04 -2.14
CA THR A 165 14.90 8.95 -1.14
C THR A 165 15.54 7.57 -1.09
N SER A 166 14.79 6.50 -1.35
CA SER A 166 15.35 5.15 -1.47
C SER A 166 16.31 5.02 -2.65
N ASP A 167 16.05 5.74 -3.75
CA ASP A 167 16.91 5.74 -4.95
C ASP A 167 18.13 6.68 -4.82
N ALA A 168 18.07 7.65 -3.91
CA ALA A 168 19.18 8.59 -3.66
C ALA A 168 20.18 8.09 -2.60
N ALA A 169 19.85 7.01 -1.89
CA ALA A 169 20.67 6.44 -0.82
C ALA A 169 21.62 5.33 -1.29
N ASP A 170 21.50 4.85 -2.54
CA ASP A 170 22.37 3.90 -3.25
C ASP A 170 23.21 4.60 -4.35
#